data_741abb516828a43a55aad3aab29c5565
#
_entry.id   741abb516828a43a55aad3aab29c5565
#
_cell.length_a   1.000
_cell.length_b   1.000
_cell.length_c   1.000
_cell.angle_alpha   90.00
_cell.angle_beta   90.00
_cell.angle_gamma   90.00
#
_symmetry.space_group_name_H-M   'P 1'
#
loop_
_entity.id
_entity.type
_entity.pdbx_description
1 polymer ?
#
loop_
_entity_poly.entity_id
_entity_poly.type
_entity_poly.pdbx_seq_one_letter_code
_entity_poly.pdbx_strand_id
1 'polypeptide(L)' 'LPSELRGSLITLYGRIIEKNELLNLYRLVLPSGKELSVVDASGENPVPLKRIIADLSLNLRSALDETIPRIQRELDP' A
#
# COMPACT_ATOMS: atom_id res chain seq x y z
N LEU A 1 17.62 9.60 -13.51
CA LEU A 1 16.85 8.35 -13.44
C LEU A 1 15.95 8.20 -14.68
N PRO A 2 15.80 6.95 -15.19
CA PRO A 2 14.86 6.71 -16.27
C PRO A 2 13.43 7.09 -15.87
N SER A 3 12.64 7.57 -16.83
CA SER A 3 11.26 7.97 -16.59
C SER A 3 10.41 6.85 -15.98
N GLU A 4 10.61 5.63 -16.45
CA GLU A 4 9.89 4.46 -15.93
C GLU A 4 10.17 4.21 -14.46
N LEU A 5 11.43 4.31 -14.05
CA LEU A 5 11.83 4.12 -12.65
C LEU A 5 11.26 5.22 -11.78
N ARG A 6 11.29 6.46 -12.26
CA ARG A 6 10.71 7.60 -11.56
C ARG A 6 9.21 7.40 -11.33
N GLY A 7 8.49 6.99 -12.37
CA GLY A 7 7.06 6.69 -12.28
C GLY A 7 6.77 5.58 -11.29
N SER A 8 7.57 4.52 -11.29
CA SER A 8 7.44 3.42 -10.34
C SER A 8 7.65 3.88 -8.90
N LEU A 9 8.63 4.74 -8.66
CA LEU A 9 8.92 5.28 -7.32
C LEU A 9 7.79 6.17 -6.82
N ILE A 10 7.21 6.99 -7.69
CA ILE A 10 6.08 7.86 -7.33
C ILE A 10 4.87 7.00 -6.96
N THR A 11 4.57 5.97 -7.75
CA THR A 11 3.47 5.04 -7.47
C THR A 11 3.69 4.30 -6.15
N LEU A 12 4.90 3.82 -5.92
CA LEU A 12 5.26 3.12 -4.68
C LEU A 12 5.09 4.04 -3.47
N TYR A 13 5.56 5.28 -3.57
CA TYR A 13 5.43 6.26 -2.50
C TYR A 13 3.96 6.54 -2.17
N GLY A 14 3.12 6.68 -3.21
CA GLY A 14 1.68 6.87 -3.02
C GLY A 14 1.02 5.70 -2.28
N ARG A 15 1.42 4.48 -2.59
CA ARG A 15 0.92 3.28 -1.89
C ARG A 15 1.36 3.22 -0.43
N ILE A 16 2.58 3.66 -0.14
CA ILE A 16 3.08 3.71 1.23
C ILE A 16 2.28 4.71 2.06
N ILE A 17 1.99 5.89 1.50
CA ILE A 17 1.17 6.90 2.17
C ILE A 17 -0.22 6.36 2.44
N GLU A 18 -0.86 5.75 1.45
CA GLU A 18 -2.20 5.15 1.58
C GLU A 18 -2.22 4.10 2.68
N LYS A 19 -1.24 3.20 2.70
CA LYS A 19 -1.13 2.17 3.73
C LYS A 19 -1.00 2.79 5.12
N ASN A 20 -0.16 3.83 5.26
CA ASN A 20 0.05 4.49 6.54
C ASN A 20 -1.23 5.18 7.04
N GLU A 21 -1.99 5.80 6.16
CA GLU A 21 -3.27 6.42 6.51
C GLU A 21 -4.27 5.37 6.98
N LEU A 22 -4.37 4.24 6.29
CA LEU A 22 -5.25 3.14 6.67
C LEU A 22 -4.83 2.50 7.99
N LEU A 23 -3.53 2.36 8.24
CA LEU A 23 -3.02 1.87 9.53
C LEU A 23 -3.38 2.79 10.67
N ASN A 24 -3.26 4.10 10.47
CA ASN A 24 -3.63 5.08 11.49
C ASN A 24 -5.12 4.99 11.80
N LEU A 25 -5.96 4.86 10.79
CA LEU A 25 -7.40 4.69 10.96
C LEU A 25 -7.70 3.40 11.74
N TYR A 26 -7.04 2.31 11.38
CA TYR A 26 -7.19 1.03 12.07
C TYR A 26 -6.83 1.13 13.55
N ARG A 27 -5.72 1.80 13.87
CA ARG A 27 -5.28 2.01 15.26
C ARG A 27 -6.28 2.82 16.07
N LEU A 28 -6.95 3.78 15.44
CA LEU A 28 -7.97 4.60 16.10
C LEU A 28 -9.22 3.78 16.45
N VAL A 29 -9.57 2.80 15.62
CA VAL A 29 -10.78 1.98 15.79
C VAL A 29 -10.52 0.76 16.67
N LEU A 30 -9.29 0.25 16.69
CA LEU A 30 -8.92 -0.98 17.39
C LEU A 30 -9.35 -1.01 18.86
N PRO A 31 -9.16 0.06 19.67
CA PRO A 31 -9.54 0.03 21.08
C PRO A 31 -11.06 -0.11 21.31
N SER A 32 -11.89 0.25 20.34
CA SER A 32 -13.34 0.13 20.48
C SER A 32 -13.83 -1.31 20.29
N GLY A 33 -12.98 -2.20 19.77
CA GLY A 33 -13.37 -3.58 19.46
C GLY A 33 -14.29 -3.71 18.27
N LYS A 34 -14.59 -2.61 17.58
CA LYS A 34 -15.44 -2.62 16.39
C LYS A 34 -14.60 -2.92 15.16
N GLU A 35 -15.14 -3.73 14.26
CA GLU A 35 -14.51 -3.99 12.97
C GLU A 35 -14.94 -2.92 11.98
N LEU A 36 -13.97 -2.25 11.38
CA LEU A 36 -14.22 -1.26 10.35
C LEU A 36 -14.13 -1.93 8.99
N SER A 37 -15.17 -1.74 8.18
CA SER A 37 -15.22 -2.27 6.81
C SER A 37 -15.36 -1.13 5.83
N VAL A 38 -14.73 -1.28 4.67
CA VAL A 38 -14.83 -0.32 3.57
C VAL A 38 -15.72 -0.94 2.49
N VAL A 39 -16.70 -0.18 2.05
CA VAL A 39 -17.63 -0.60 0.99
C VAL A 39 -17.09 -0.07 -0.33
N ASP A 40 -17.06 -0.93 -1.35
CA ASP A 40 -16.61 -0.51 -2.67
C ASP A 40 -17.63 0.42 -3.34
N ALA A 41 -17.29 0.92 -4.55
CA ALA A 41 -18.14 1.85 -5.27
C ALA A 41 -19.52 1.26 -5.64
N SER A 42 -19.62 -0.07 -5.73
CA SER A 42 -20.88 -0.76 -6.01
C SER A 42 -21.76 -0.91 -4.76
N GLY A 43 -21.19 -0.77 -3.57
CA GLY A 43 -21.89 -0.90 -2.30
C GLY A 43 -22.32 -2.31 -1.94
N GLU A 44 -21.85 -3.31 -2.68
CA GLU A 44 -22.34 -4.68 -2.51
C GLU A 44 -21.56 -5.52 -1.52
N ASN A 45 -20.25 -5.31 -1.40
CA ASN A 45 -19.41 -6.17 -0.57
C ASN A 45 -18.51 -5.34 0.36
N PRO A 46 -18.86 -5.28 1.67
CA PRO A 46 -17.95 -4.67 2.64
C PRO A 46 -16.70 -5.53 2.81
N VAL A 47 -15.54 -4.91 2.73
CA VAL A 47 -14.25 -5.58 2.94
C VAL A 47 -13.66 -5.07 4.25
N PRO A 48 -13.29 -5.97 5.19
CA PRO A 48 -12.67 -5.53 6.44
C PRO A 48 -11.40 -4.72 6.19
N LEU A 49 -11.24 -3.63 6.92
CA LEU A 49 -10.05 -2.77 6.79
C LEU A 49 -8.76 -3.54 7.01
N LYS A 50 -8.78 -4.48 7.95
CA LYS A 50 -7.66 -5.38 8.22
C LYS A 50 -7.19 -6.12 6.96
N ARG A 51 -8.13 -6.59 6.16
CA ARG A 51 -7.83 -7.30 4.91
C ARG A 51 -7.24 -6.38 3.86
N ILE A 52 -7.77 -5.16 3.75
CA ILE A 52 -7.25 -4.16 2.81
C ILE A 52 -5.80 -3.83 3.15
N ILE A 53 -5.50 -3.63 4.43
CA ILE A 53 -4.13 -3.35 4.89
C ILE A 53 -3.20 -4.52 4.58
N ALA A 54 -3.67 -5.76 4.79
CA ALA A 54 -2.88 -6.94 4.47
C ALA A 54 -2.58 -7.04 2.98
N ASP A 55 -3.57 -6.82 2.12
CA ASP A 55 -3.40 -6.84 0.67
C ASP A 55 -2.45 -5.75 0.19
N LEU A 56 -2.57 -4.53 0.73
CA LEU A 56 -1.65 -3.44 0.41
C LEU A 56 -0.23 -3.75 0.86
N SER A 57 -0.06 -4.40 2.00
CA SER A 57 1.25 -4.80 2.50
C SER A 57 1.92 -5.81 1.56
N LEU A 58 1.16 -6.79 1.06
CA LEU A 58 1.66 -7.76 0.10
C LEU A 58 2.02 -7.09 -1.22
N ASN A 59 1.18 -6.20 -1.72
CA ASN A 59 1.43 -5.47 -2.95
C ASN A 59 2.67 -4.58 -2.84
N LEU A 60 2.85 -3.91 -1.70
CA LEU A 60 4.04 -3.10 -1.45
C LEU A 60 5.30 -3.94 -1.40
N ARG A 61 5.26 -5.09 -0.75
CA ARG A 61 6.39 -5.98 -0.66
C ARG A 61 6.81 -6.45 -2.06
N SER A 62 5.84 -6.86 -2.87
CA SER A 62 6.08 -7.30 -4.24
C SER A 62 6.67 -6.16 -5.08
N ALA A 63 6.11 -4.96 -4.97
CA ALA A 63 6.60 -3.79 -5.68
C ALA A 63 8.02 -3.41 -5.26
N LEU A 64 8.34 -3.51 -3.98
CA LEU A 64 9.69 -3.27 -3.47
C LEU A 64 10.68 -4.30 -4.00
N ASP A 65 10.30 -5.58 -4.00
CA ASP A 65 11.15 -6.66 -4.50
C ASP A 65 11.47 -6.49 -5.99
N GLU A 66 10.57 -5.90 -6.76
CA GLU A 66 10.81 -5.58 -8.16
C GLU A 66 11.63 -4.30 -8.35
N THR A 67 11.37 -3.30 -7.52
CA THR A 67 11.93 -1.96 -7.70
C THR A 67 13.36 -1.83 -7.19
N ILE A 68 13.69 -2.47 -6.06
CA ILE A 68 15.01 -2.37 -5.43
C ILE A 68 16.12 -2.83 -6.37
N PRO A 69 16.04 -3.99 -7.06
CA PRO A 69 17.09 -4.39 -8.00
C PRO A 69 17.26 -3.40 -9.16
N ARG A 70 16.17 -2.77 -9.60
CA ARG A 70 16.23 -1.78 -10.68
C ARG A 70 16.98 -0.53 -10.23
N ILE A 71 16.74 -0.09 -9.00
CA ILE A 71 17.46 1.05 -8.41
C ILE A 71 18.94 0.71 -8.27
N GLN A 72 19.26 -0.49 -7.80
CA GLN A 72 20.65 -0.93 -7.66
C GLN A 72 21.39 -0.93 -8.97
N ARG A 73 20.74 -1.36 -10.07
CA ARG A 73 21.34 -1.34 -11.40
C ARG A 73 21.66 0.10 -11.87
N GLU A 74 20.80 1.05 -11.54
CA GLU A 74 21.02 2.44 -11.91
C GLU A 74 22.12 3.11 -11.10
N LEU A 75 22.33 2.63 -9.85
CA LEU A 75 23.38 3.17 -8.98
C LEU A 75 24.72 2.49 -9.19
N ASP A 76 24.76 1.25 -9.65
CA ASP A 76 25.98 0.53 -9.98
C ASP A 76 26.37 0.82 -11.43
N PRO A 77 27.55 1.37 -11.67
CA PRO A 77 28.02 1.64 -13.03
C PRO A 77 28.36 0.34 -13.78
#